data_b0d7181c6e6ae210ae26a69d804e55e7
#
_entry.id   b0d7181c6e6ae210ae26a69d804e55e7
#
_cell.length_a   1.000
_cell.length_b   1.000
_cell.length_c   1.000
_cell.angle_alpha   90.00
_cell.angle_beta   90.00
_cell.angle_gamma   90.00
#
_symmetry.space_group_name_H-M   'P 1'
#
loop_
_entity.id
_entity.type
_entity.pdbx_description
1 polymer ?
#
loop_
_entity_poly.entity_id
_entity_poly.type
_entity_poly.pdbx_seq_one_letter_code
_entity_poly.pdbx_strand_id
1 'polypeptide(L)'
;LDEEGMTATFYRDQAQIREDAEYLTLEHPFTESVMEMIGTQGFGSTNVAVLKSAALPQGSVLLEVWFKVDVVAPKALNLPSSLPQQLVRVLLSEKGQDLSQKIAPEILKPYIHHLDGNSCRQVVKARRDIIEARYAQALDIAKAALPNFKEQAKEVYGNKWQYEIDRLTYLKQFNPSIREDEIARL
;
A
#
# COMPACT_ATOMS: atom_id res chain seq x y z
N LEU A 1 -15.89 21.20 7.59
CA LEU A 1 -16.52 20.18 8.45
C LEU A 1 -17.19 20.96 9.57
N ASP A 2 -18.52 20.88 9.62
CA ASP A 2 -19.29 21.47 10.72
C ASP A 2 -18.84 20.86 12.04
N GLU A 3 -18.74 21.68 13.09
CA GLU A 3 -18.33 21.24 14.44
C GLU A 3 -19.32 20.27 15.08
N GLU A 4 -20.50 20.12 14.52
CA GLU A 4 -21.59 19.27 14.99
C GLU A 4 -21.53 17.85 14.41
N GLY A 5 -20.52 17.24 14.20
CA GLY A 5 -20.40 15.80 13.86
C GLY A 5 -21.57 15.24 13.03
N MET A 6 -21.31 14.40 12.07
CA MET A 6 -22.32 13.73 11.24
C MET A 6 -22.62 12.35 11.83
N THR A 7 -23.91 12.02 12.02
CA THR A 7 -24.34 10.65 12.29
C THR A 7 -24.53 9.93 10.96
N ALA A 8 -23.87 8.79 10.78
CA ALA A 8 -23.90 8.07 9.51
C ALA A 8 -23.96 6.56 9.69
N THR A 9 -24.48 5.86 8.71
CA THR A 9 -24.58 4.40 8.68
C THR A 9 -24.30 3.84 7.28
N PHE A 10 -23.73 2.64 7.22
CA PHE A 10 -23.59 1.88 5.99
C PHE A 10 -24.80 0.99 5.67
N TYR A 11 -25.79 0.96 6.56
CA TYR A 11 -26.99 0.16 6.40
C TYR A 11 -28.16 1.03 5.93
N ARG A 12 -28.65 0.76 4.72
CA ARG A 12 -29.72 1.53 4.09
C ARG A 12 -31.00 1.54 4.94
N ASP A 13 -31.36 0.41 5.52
CA ASP A 13 -32.56 0.27 6.33
C ASP A 13 -32.50 1.13 7.60
N GLN A 14 -31.32 1.27 8.18
CA GLN A 14 -31.12 2.13 9.36
C GLN A 14 -31.21 3.61 8.99
N ALA A 15 -30.67 4.02 7.84
CA ALA A 15 -30.79 5.40 7.37
C ALA A 15 -32.22 5.78 7.01
N GLN A 16 -33.05 4.82 6.58
CA GLN A 16 -34.47 5.09 6.28
C GLN A 16 -35.33 5.25 7.55
N ILE A 17 -34.93 4.65 8.65
CA ILE A 17 -35.66 4.70 9.94
C ILE A 17 -35.24 5.94 10.76
N ARG A 18 -34.02 6.42 10.58
CA ARG A 18 -33.42 7.49 11.36
C ARG A 18 -33.25 8.74 10.50
N GLU A 19 -34.01 9.80 10.78
CA GLU A 19 -33.91 11.09 10.08
C GLU A 19 -32.59 11.82 10.32
N ASP A 20 -31.87 11.47 11.40
CA ASP A 20 -30.59 12.07 11.81
C ASP A 20 -29.37 11.30 11.25
N ALA A 21 -29.56 10.23 10.48
CA ALA A 21 -28.47 9.40 9.99
C ALA A 21 -28.37 9.42 8.46
N GLU A 22 -27.21 9.84 7.96
CA GLU A 22 -26.90 9.78 6.53
C GLU A 22 -26.47 8.38 6.11
N TYR A 23 -26.90 7.96 4.91
CA TYR A 23 -26.49 6.71 4.32
C TYR A 23 -25.15 6.90 3.59
N LEU A 24 -24.10 6.27 4.08
CA LEU A 24 -22.78 6.29 3.46
C LEU A 24 -22.67 5.21 2.39
N THR A 25 -22.53 5.65 1.14
CA THR A 25 -22.12 4.82 0.00
C THR A 25 -20.67 5.10 -0.34
N LEU A 26 -20.08 4.30 -1.24
CA LEU A 26 -18.75 4.58 -1.78
C LEU A 26 -18.68 5.89 -2.55
N GLU A 27 -19.81 6.31 -3.14
CA GLU A 27 -19.96 7.55 -3.93
C GLU A 27 -20.40 8.74 -3.06
N HIS A 28 -20.53 8.54 -1.75
CA HIS A 28 -20.91 9.63 -0.86
C HIS A 28 -19.75 10.63 -0.73
N PRO A 29 -20.00 11.96 -0.83
CA PRO A 29 -18.94 12.98 -0.81
C PRO A 29 -18.00 12.89 0.39
N PHE A 30 -18.52 12.52 1.56
CA PHE A 30 -17.71 12.27 2.75
C PHE A 30 -16.77 11.08 2.55
N THR A 31 -17.28 9.97 2.00
CA THR A 31 -16.47 8.76 1.73
C THR A 31 -15.38 9.07 0.71
N GLU A 32 -15.73 9.77 -0.38
CA GLU A 32 -14.76 10.21 -1.39
C GLU A 32 -13.67 11.10 -0.79
N SER A 33 -14.07 12.10 0.03
CA SER A 33 -13.12 12.99 0.69
C SER A 33 -12.18 12.25 1.65
N VAL A 34 -12.68 11.28 2.42
CA VAL A 34 -11.87 10.44 3.31
C VAL A 34 -10.92 9.55 2.51
N MET A 35 -11.39 8.93 1.43
CA MET A 35 -10.55 8.10 0.56
C MET A 35 -9.48 8.94 -0.13
N GLU A 36 -9.81 10.13 -0.60
CA GLU A 36 -8.86 11.08 -1.17
C GLU A 36 -7.83 11.53 -0.13
N MET A 37 -8.26 11.87 1.08
CA MET A 37 -7.37 12.25 2.18
C MET A 37 -6.39 11.13 2.53
N ILE A 38 -6.85 9.88 2.57
CA ILE A 38 -5.99 8.72 2.84
C ILE A 38 -5.02 8.45 1.67
N GLY A 39 -5.50 8.64 0.43
CA GLY A 39 -4.75 8.29 -0.77
C GLY A 39 -3.76 9.36 -1.26
N THR A 40 -4.09 10.66 -1.08
CA THR A 40 -3.35 11.76 -1.69
C THR A 40 -2.53 12.58 -0.71
N GLN A 41 -3.02 12.74 0.50
CA GLN A 41 -2.26 13.46 1.50
C GLN A 41 -1.21 12.51 2.08
N GLY A 42 0.06 12.86 1.93
CA GLY A 42 1.22 12.12 2.44
C GLY A 42 1.25 11.92 3.97
N PHE A 43 0.08 11.80 4.56
CA PHE A 43 -0.12 11.46 5.96
C PHE A 43 0.24 10.02 6.27
N GLY A 44 0.67 9.22 5.33
CA GLY A 44 0.99 7.83 5.55
C GLY A 44 0.38 7.26 6.83
N SER A 45 -0.23 6.14 6.85
CA SER A 45 -0.77 5.62 8.10
C SER A 45 0.38 5.20 9.01
N THR A 46 0.70 6.08 9.98
CA THR A 46 1.70 5.79 11.02
C THR A 46 0.97 5.43 12.31
N ASN A 47 1.35 4.33 12.92
CA ASN A 47 0.79 3.90 14.19
C ASN A 47 1.90 3.56 15.19
N VAL A 48 1.66 3.84 16.46
CA VAL A 48 2.52 3.43 17.58
C VAL A 48 1.69 2.53 18.48
N ALA A 49 2.22 1.36 18.75
CA ALA A 49 1.52 0.36 19.55
C ALA A 49 2.50 -0.36 20.50
N VAL A 50 1.96 -0.98 21.53
CA VAL A 50 2.70 -1.85 22.43
C VAL A 50 2.45 -3.30 22.02
N LEU A 51 3.52 -4.07 21.87
CA LEU A 51 3.44 -5.52 21.70
C LEU A 51 3.54 -6.21 23.06
N LYS A 52 2.49 -6.88 23.47
CA LYS A 52 2.49 -7.72 24.67
C LYS A 52 2.84 -9.15 24.33
N SER A 53 4.13 -9.43 24.16
CA SER A 53 4.63 -10.77 23.85
C SER A 53 5.78 -11.15 24.79
N ALA A 54 5.74 -12.36 25.34
CA ALA A 54 6.83 -12.91 26.15
C ALA A 54 8.09 -13.25 25.32
N ALA A 55 7.95 -13.31 23.99
CA ALA A 55 9.05 -13.62 23.09
C ALA A 55 10.00 -12.43 22.84
N LEU A 56 9.59 -11.21 23.21
CA LEU A 56 10.39 -10.00 23.02
C LEU A 56 10.87 -9.45 24.35
N PRO A 57 12.13 -9.02 24.45
CA PRO A 57 12.63 -8.35 25.65
C PRO A 57 11.79 -7.08 25.94
N GLN A 58 11.51 -6.86 27.22
CA GLN A 58 10.76 -5.69 27.65
C GLN A 58 11.51 -4.40 27.28
N GLY A 59 10.77 -3.43 26.73
CA GLY A 59 11.33 -2.14 26.31
C GLY A 59 12.04 -2.15 24.95
N SER A 60 12.08 -3.30 24.24
CA SER A 60 12.62 -3.34 22.87
C SER A 60 11.70 -2.62 21.89
N VAL A 61 12.29 -2.06 20.82
CA VAL A 61 11.61 -1.37 19.74
C VAL A 61 11.65 -2.20 18.48
N LEU A 62 10.50 -2.34 17.82
CA LEU A 62 10.39 -2.85 16.46
C LEU A 62 9.90 -1.71 15.57
N LEU A 63 10.52 -1.54 14.41
CA LEU A 63 10.05 -0.65 13.36
C LEU A 63 9.58 -1.48 12.17
N GLU A 64 8.30 -1.37 11.85
CA GLU A 64 7.71 -1.94 10.64
C GLU A 64 7.42 -0.83 9.64
N VAL A 65 7.90 -0.98 8.41
CA VAL A 65 7.67 -0.02 7.33
C VAL A 65 7.20 -0.76 6.10
N TRP A 66 6.16 -0.23 5.46
CA TRP A 66 5.64 -0.70 4.19
C TRP A 66 5.93 0.34 3.12
N PHE A 67 6.71 -0.02 2.13
CA PHE A 67 7.01 0.83 0.99
C PHE A 67 6.18 0.40 -0.21
N LYS A 68 5.47 1.35 -0.80
CA LYS A 68 4.80 1.15 -2.08
C LYS A 68 5.79 1.39 -3.20
N VAL A 69 5.88 0.46 -4.13
CA VAL A 69 6.70 0.61 -5.33
C VAL A 69 5.82 1.15 -6.44
N ASP A 70 6.08 2.37 -6.87
CA ASP A 70 5.42 3.00 -8.01
C ASP A 70 6.33 2.99 -9.23
N VAL A 71 5.73 2.74 -10.41
CA VAL A 71 6.43 2.77 -11.69
C VAL A 71 6.11 4.08 -12.38
N VAL A 72 7.15 4.87 -12.64
CA VAL A 72 7.05 6.09 -13.45
C VAL A 72 7.38 5.75 -14.89
N ALA A 73 6.41 5.90 -15.79
CA ALA A 73 6.57 5.62 -17.20
C ALA A 73 5.71 6.57 -18.05
N PRO A 74 6.02 6.73 -19.36
CA PRO A 74 5.16 7.44 -20.28
C PRO A 74 3.72 6.91 -20.26
N LYS A 75 2.74 7.81 -20.25
CA LYS A 75 1.31 7.45 -20.20
C LYS A 75 0.89 6.49 -21.32
N ALA A 76 1.53 6.60 -22.49
CA ALA A 76 1.25 5.73 -23.64
C ALA A 76 1.45 4.24 -23.33
N LEU A 77 2.35 3.89 -22.41
CA LEU A 77 2.61 2.50 -22.04
C LEU A 77 1.57 1.92 -21.08
N ASN A 78 0.74 2.76 -20.46
CA ASN A 78 -0.30 2.35 -19.51
C ASN A 78 0.14 1.27 -18.49
N LEU A 79 1.38 1.37 -18.00
CA LEU A 79 1.99 0.38 -17.09
C LEU A 79 1.20 0.14 -15.81
N PRO A 80 0.61 1.18 -15.14
CA PRO A 80 -0.11 0.97 -13.89
C PRO A 80 -1.29 -0.01 -14.01
N SER A 81 -1.93 -0.08 -15.19
CA SER A 81 -3.03 -1.02 -15.44
C SER A 81 -2.56 -2.47 -15.68
N SER A 82 -1.28 -2.65 -15.96
CA SER A 82 -0.71 -3.94 -16.35
C SER A 82 0.14 -4.57 -15.26
N LEU A 83 0.61 -3.77 -14.30
CA LEU A 83 1.46 -4.22 -13.21
C LEU A 83 0.70 -4.15 -11.89
N PRO A 84 0.66 -5.23 -11.12
CA PRO A 84 0.07 -5.19 -9.79
C PRO A 84 0.87 -4.26 -8.87
N GLN A 85 0.20 -3.60 -7.94
CA GLN A 85 0.86 -2.82 -6.90
C GLN A 85 1.81 -3.73 -6.11
N GLN A 86 3.07 -3.30 -6.00
CA GLN A 86 4.07 -4.02 -5.23
C GLN A 86 4.31 -3.30 -3.90
N LEU A 87 4.35 -4.08 -2.83
CA LEU A 87 4.64 -3.59 -1.48
C LEU A 87 5.91 -4.27 -0.97
N VAL A 88 6.81 -3.47 -0.44
CA VAL A 88 8.01 -3.95 0.26
C VAL A 88 7.80 -3.73 1.76
N ARG A 89 7.68 -4.82 2.50
CA ARG A 89 7.63 -4.79 3.95
C ARG A 89 9.02 -4.94 4.53
N VAL A 90 9.38 -4.06 5.44
CA VAL A 90 10.62 -4.15 6.22
C VAL A 90 10.29 -4.09 7.70
N LEU A 91 10.71 -5.09 8.47
CA LEU A 91 10.55 -5.17 9.92
C LEU A 91 11.94 -5.23 10.55
N LEU A 92 12.31 -4.19 11.28
CA LEU A 92 13.62 -4.07 11.93
C LEU A 92 13.48 -4.10 13.44
N SER A 93 14.40 -4.82 14.08
CA SER A 93 14.61 -4.71 15.52
C SER A 93 15.38 -3.44 15.88
N GLU A 94 15.36 -3.05 17.16
CA GLU A 94 16.16 -1.93 17.69
C GLU A 94 17.63 -2.03 17.32
N LYS A 95 18.18 -3.26 17.28
CA LYS A 95 19.57 -3.55 16.89
C LYS A 95 19.82 -3.53 15.37
N GLY A 96 18.81 -3.27 14.57
CA GLY A 96 18.91 -3.24 13.11
C GLY A 96 18.85 -4.63 12.44
N GLN A 97 18.45 -5.65 13.15
CA GLN A 97 18.25 -6.97 12.56
C GLN A 97 16.97 -6.98 11.73
N ASP A 98 17.05 -7.41 10.49
CA ASP A 98 15.90 -7.62 9.64
C ASP A 98 15.13 -8.89 10.03
N LEU A 99 13.89 -8.72 10.39
CA LEU A 99 12.96 -9.74 10.83
C LEU A 99 11.81 -9.95 9.83
N SER A 100 11.83 -9.26 8.68
CA SER A 100 10.75 -9.23 7.70
C SER A 100 10.31 -10.63 7.26
N GLN A 101 11.27 -11.50 7.01
CA GLN A 101 11.02 -12.89 6.59
C GLN A 101 10.75 -13.86 7.75
N LYS A 102 11.14 -13.48 8.97
CA LYS A 102 11.01 -14.34 10.15
C LYS A 102 9.66 -14.18 10.84
N ILE A 103 9.11 -12.98 10.80
CA ILE A 103 7.88 -12.62 11.51
C ILE A 103 6.87 -12.08 10.50
N ALA A 104 5.89 -12.88 10.17
CA ALA A 104 4.77 -12.46 9.33
C ALA A 104 3.87 -11.44 10.08
N PRO A 105 3.20 -10.52 9.36
CA PRO A 105 2.31 -9.52 9.99
C PRO A 105 1.23 -10.14 10.88
N GLU A 106 0.71 -11.27 10.47
CA GLU A 106 -0.35 -12.01 11.16
C GLU A 106 0.08 -12.48 12.56
N ILE A 107 1.39 -12.76 12.73
CA ILE A 107 1.95 -13.19 14.02
C ILE A 107 1.94 -12.04 15.03
N LEU A 108 2.16 -10.81 14.58
CA LEU A 108 2.19 -9.63 15.46
C LEU A 108 0.80 -9.14 15.84
N LYS A 109 -0.16 -9.26 14.93
CA LYS A 109 -1.51 -8.70 15.04
C LYS A 109 -2.22 -9.00 16.36
N PRO A 110 -2.23 -10.24 16.90
CA PRO A 110 -2.92 -10.53 18.17
C PRO A 110 -2.29 -9.87 19.40
N TYR A 111 -1.03 -9.44 19.31
CA TYR A 111 -0.26 -8.87 20.42
C TYR A 111 -0.22 -7.35 20.41
N ILE A 112 -0.80 -6.71 19.37
CA ILE A 112 -0.81 -5.26 19.22
C ILE A 112 -1.87 -4.65 20.15
N HIS A 113 -1.43 -3.72 21.00
CA HIS A 113 -2.29 -2.89 21.82
C HIS A 113 -2.06 -1.42 21.49
N HIS A 114 -3.13 -0.75 21.08
CA HIS A 114 -3.08 0.67 20.76
C HIS A 114 -2.82 1.54 21.99
N LEU A 115 -2.07 2.61 21.77
CA LEU A 115 -1.81 3.64 22.77
C LEU A 115 -2.69 4.88 22.46
N ASP A 116 -2.95 5.67 23.47
CA ASP A 116 -3.52 7.01 23.29
C ASP A 116 -2.52 7.95 22.59
N GLY A 117 -3.03 9.03 21.98
CA GLY A 117 -2.18 9.94 21.18
C GLY A 117 -1.07 10.64 21.99
N ASN A 118 -1.25 10.88 23.29
CA ASN A 118 -0.23 11.50 24.13
C ASN A 118 0.90 10.52 24.42
N SER A 119 0.56 9.30 24.78
CA SER A 119 1.53 8.21 24.99
C SER A 119 2.31 7.90 23.71
N CYS A 120 1.64 7.89 22.54
CA CYS A 120 2.32 7.75 21.24
C CYS A 120 3.38 8.82 21.03
N ARG A 121 3.04 10.09 21.26
CA ARG A 121 3.98 11.22 21.10
C ARG A 121 5.19 11.10 22.04
N GLN A 122 4.96 10.67 23.28
CA GLN A 122 6.04 10.48 24.27
C GLN A 122 7.00 9.36 23.82
N VAL A 123 6.46 8.22 23.37
CA VAL A 123 7.26 7.10 22.87
C VAL A 123 8.10 7.51 21.66
N VAL A 124 7.48 8.16 20.67
CA VAL A 124 8.19 8.63 19.47
C VAL A 124 9.30 9.62 19.85
N LYS A 125 9.00 10.58 20.73
CA LYS A 125 10.01 11.56 21.19
C LYS A 125 11.16 10.89 21.92
N ALA A 126 10.89 9.92 22.79
CA ALA A 126 11.91 9.21 23.57
C ALA A 126 12.77 8.25 22.73
N ARG A 127 12.27 7.79 21.58
CA ARG A 127 12.95 6.79 20.71
C ARG A 127 13.29 7.33 19.33
N ARG A 128 13.27 8.65 19.17
CA ARG A 128 13.43 9.33 17.88
C ARG A 128 14.68 8.89 17.13
N ASP A 129 15.84 8.89 17.80
CA ASP A 129 17.11 8.55 17.15
C ASP A 129 17.13 7.12 16.63
N ILE A 130 16.53 6.19 17.38
CA ILE A 130 16.41 4.78 16.98
C ILE A 130 15.47 4.67 15.76
N ILE A 131 14.34 5.36 15.80
CA ILE A 131 13.34 5.34 14.72
C ILE A 131 13.96 5.90 13.44
N GLU A 132 14.64 7.05 13.49
CA GLU A 132 15.30 7.68 12.34
C GLU A 132 16.38 6.78 11.74
N ALA A 133 17.24 6.21 12.59
CA ALA A 133 18.30 5.30 12.15
C ALA A 133 17.73 4.01 11.50
N ARG A 134 16.68 3.44 12.09
CA ARG A 134 16.05 2.23 11.54
C ARG A 134 15.24 2.53 10.28
N TYR A 135 14.62 3.70 10.18
CA TYR A 135 13.93 4.11 8.96
C TYR A 135 14.90 4.28 7.79
N ALA A 136 16.05 4.92 8.01
CA ALA A 136 17.09 5.02 6.99
C ALA A 136 17.55 3.63 6.50
N GLN A 137 17.80 2.72 7.43
CA GLN A 137 18.16 1.32 7.10
C GLN A 137 17.02 0.61 6.33
N ALA A 138 15.77 0.78 6.76
CA ALA A 138 14.62 0.18 6.08
C ALA A 138 14.49 0.68 4.63
N LEU A 139 14.74 1.98 4.40
CA LEU A 139 14.74 2.57 3.06
C LEU A 139 15.83 1.97 2.17
N ASP A 140 17.02 1.73 2.71
CA ASP A 140 18.12 1.10 1.95
C ASP A 140 17.79 -0.35 1.59
N ILE A 141 17.19 -1.11 2.50
CA ILE A 141 16.71 -2.48 2.24
C ILE A 141 15.64 -2.46 1.13
N ALA A 142 14.68 -1.54 1.22
CA ALA A 142 13.64 -1.42 0.21
C ALA A 142 14.21 -1.04 -1.17
N LYS A 143 15.18 -0.10 -1.22
CA LYS A 143 15.87 0.25 -2.46
C LYS A 143 16.64 -0.92 -3.07
N ALA A 144 17.27 -1.75 -2.25
CA ALA A 144 17.98 -2.94 -2.72
C ALA A 144 17.05 -3.99 -3.36
N ALA A 145 15.76 -3.97 -3.05
CA ALA A 145 14.76 -4.85 -3.68
C ALA A 145 14.28 -4.35 -5.06
N LEU A 146 14.46 -3.06 -5.39
CA LEU A 146 13.95 -2.46 -6.63
C LEU A 146 14.42 -3.14 -7.93
N PRO A 147 15.69 -3.59 -8.08
CA PRO A 147 16.13 -4.28 -9.29
C PRO A 147 15.29 -5.51 -9.60
N ASN A 148 14.95 -6.32 -8.60
CA ASN A 148 14.13 -7.51 -8.77
C ASN A 148 12.72 -7.16 -9.26
N PHE A 149 12.10 -6.11 -8.70
CA PHE A 149 10.79 -5.63 -9.16
C PHE A 149 10.85 -5.12 -10.59
N LYS A 150 11.93 -4.43 -10.95
CA LYS A 150 12.14 -3.94 -12.33
C LYS A 150 12.22 -5.09 -13.34
N GLU A 151 12.95 -6.14 -13.02
CA GLU A 151 13.07 -7.30 -13.92
C GLU A 151 11.74 -8.07 -14.00
N GLN A 152 11.05 -8.28 -12.88
CA GLN A 152 9.71 -8.88 -12.89
C GLN A 152 8.71 -8.05 -13.70
N ALA A 153 8.74 -6.73 -13.55
CA ALA A 153 7.87 -5.84 -14.30
C ALA A 153 8.15 -5.91 -15.82
N LYS A 154 9.41 -5.98 -16.23
CA LYS A 154 9.79 -6.15 -17.63
C LYS A 154 9.29 -7.48 -18.19
N GLU A 155 9.45 -8.56 -17.44
CA GLU A 155 8.99 -9.88 -17.84
C GLU A 155 7.46 -9.93 -18.00
N VAL A 156 6.72 -9.48 -17.00
CA VAL A 156 5.23 -9.45 -17.04
C VAL A 156 4.74 -8.59 -18.21
N TYR A 157 5.34 -7.42 -18.38
CA TYR A 157 4.95 -6.49 -19.44
C TYR A 157 5.34 -7.03 -20.83
N GLY A 158 6.54 -7.57 -20.97
CA GLY A 158 7.01 -8.18 -22.21
C GLY A 158 6.14 -9.37 -22.63
N ASN A 159 5.82 -10.27 -21.71
CA ASN A 159 4.95 -11.41 -21.97
C ASN A 159 3.53 -10.98 -22.39
N LYS A 160 3.00 -9.93 -21.79
CA LYS A 160 1.67 -9.38 -22.16
C LYS A 160 1.68 -8.87 -23.61
N TRP A 161 2.69 -8.12 -23.99
CA TRP A 161 2.78 -7.57 -25.35
C TRP A 161 3.10 -8.66 -26.38
N GLN A 162 3.96 -9.62 -26.04
CA GLN A 162 4.22 -10.75 -26.92
C GLN A 162 2.94 -11.54 -27.19
N TYR A 163 2.15 -11.80 -26.16
CA TYR A 163 0.85 -12.48 -26.31
C TYR A 163 -0.10 -11.69 -27.25
N GLU A 164 -0.15 -10.37 -27.12
CA GLU A 164 -1.02 -9.54 -27.96
C GLU A 164 -0.51 -9.48 -29.42
N ILE A 165 0.80 -9.40 -29.63
CA ILE A 165 1.42 -9.49 -30.95
C ILE A 165 1.09 -10.85 -31.60
N ASP A 166 1.27 -11.94 -30.88
CA ASP A 166 0.98 -13.28 -31.37
C ASP A 166 -0.52 -13.43 -31.72
N ARG A 167 -1.38 -12.91 -30.86
CA ARG A 167 -2.84 -12.91 -31.08
C ARG A 167 -3.23 -12.15 -32.35
N LEU A 168 -2.73 -10.95 -32.52
CA LEU A 168 -3.02 -10.12 -33.70
C LEU A 168 -2.45 -10.73 -34.97
N THR A 169 -1.24 -11.28 -34.89
CA THR A 169 -0.61 -11.99 -36.01
C THR A 169 -1.44 -13.20 -36.44
N TYR A 170 -1.96 -13.98 -35.48
CA TYR A 170 -2.85 -15.09 -35.78
C TYR A 170 -4.17 -14.61 -36.40
N LEU A 171 -4.82 -13.62 -35.80
CA LEU A 171 -6.10 -13.09 -36.31
C LEU A 171 -5.97 -12.48 -37.70
N LYS A 172 -4.84 -11.89 -38.05
CA LYS A 172 -4.58 -11.34 -39.38
C LYS A 172 -4.74 -12.38 -40.49
N GLN A 173 -4.47 -13.66 -40.22
CA GLN A 173 -4.65 -14.74 -41.19
C GLN A 173 -6.11 -14.89 -41.64
N PHE A 174 -7.06 -14.47 -40.82
CA PHE A 174 -8.49 -14.61 -41.04
C PHE A 174 -9.23 -13.28 -41.19
N ASN A 175 -8.59 -12.19 -40.77
CA ASN A 175 -9.18 -10.85 -40.80
C ASN A 175 -8.26 -9.83 -41.46
N PRO A 176 -8.50 -9.50 -42.75
CA PRO A 176 -7.68 -8.54 -43.48
C PRO A 176 -7.78 -7.10 -42.98
N SER A 177 -8.71 -6.80 -42.06
CA SER A 177 -8.81 -5.47 -41.42
C SER A 177 -7.69 -5.19 -40.45
N ILE A 178 -6.96 -6.21 -39.99
CA ILE A 178 -5.81 -6.05 -39.08
C ILE A 178 -4.59 -5.66 -39.91
N ARG A 179 -4.06 -4.49 -39.64
CA ARG A 179 -2.97 -3.90 -40.43
C ARG A 179 -1.60 -4.28 -39.83
N GLU A 180 -0.60 -4.43 -40.71
CA GLU A 180 0.78 -4.72 -40.27
C GLU A 180 1.39 -3.61 -39.40
N ASP A 181 1.06 -2.36 -39.74
CA ASP A 181 1.55 -1.23 -38.99
C ASP A 181 0.93 -1.13 -37.58
N GLU A 182 -0.22 -1.72 -37.31
CA GLU A 182 -0.78 -1.86 -35.97
C GLU A 182 0.03 -2.84 -35.11
N ILE A 183 0.40 -3.98 -35.69
CA ILE A 183 1.22 -4.98 -35.00
C ILE A 183 2.64 -4.44 -34.76
N ALA A 184 3.19 -3.72 -35.73
CA ALA A 184 4.55 -3.17 -35.63
C ALA A 184 4.67 -2.01 -34.63
N ARG A 185 3.56 -1.40 -34.19
CA ARG A 185 3.54 -0.32 -33.18
C ARG A 185 3.40 -0.82 -31.76
N LEU A 186 3.11 -2.09 -31.55
CA LEU A 186 3.06 -2.73 -30.24
C LEU A 186 4.46 -3.08 -29.75
#